data_73cf6385948d06aa5aa8e74122dbc408
#
_entry.id   73cf6385948d06aa5aa8e74122dbc408
#
_cell.length_a   1.000
_cell.length_b   1.000
_cell.length_c   1.000
_cell.angle_alpha   90.00
_cell.angle_beta   90.00
_cell.angle_gamma   90.00
#
_symmetry.space_group_name_H-M   'P 1'
#
loop_
_entity.id
_entity.type
_entity.pdbx_description
1 polymer ?
#
loop_
_entity_poly.entity_id
_entity_poly.type
_entity_poly.pdbx_seq_one_letter_code
_entity_poly.pdbx_strand_id
1 'polypeptide(L)'
;MANFAKIDPTTNEVISVVVASHEAVNGGFMGDSNHFIEYKLDGTLRNEAVIGGYYLPSAELFTNEKEGESWTFNSSTNQYDPPNAVPTLTSDQVSNNLTYCWHEDNYKAGESGWILTKKNTPEN
;
A
#
# COMPACT_ATOMS: atom_id res chain seq x y z
N MET A 1 -3.73 -10.70 -20.07
CA MET A 1 -3.89 -10.75 -18.62
C MET A 1 -3.99 -9.35 -18.05
N ALA A 2 -4.75 -9.19 -16.99
CA ALA A 2 -4.94 -7.89 -16.36
C ALA A 2 -4.55 -7.96 -14.89
N ASN A 3 -4.30 -6.80 -14.28
CA ASN A 3 -3.96 -6.71 -12.87
C ASN A 3 -5.22 -6.36 -12.08
N PHE A 4 -5.47 -7.09 -11.01
CA PHE A 4 -6.62 -6.87 -10.14
C PHE A 4 -6.19 -6.79 -8.68
N ALA A 5 -6.79 -5.85 -7.95
CA ALA A 5 -6.70 -5.82 -6.50
C ALA A 5 -7.91 -6.53 -5.92
N LYS A 6 -7.69 -7.50 -5.05
CA LYS A 6 -8.78 -8.10 -4.27
C LYS A 6 -8.95 -7.28 -3.01
N ILE A 7 -10.17 -6.81 -2.77
CA ILE A 7 -10.45 -5.95 -1.62
C ILE A 7 -11.37 -6.66 -0.62
N ASP A 8 -11.23 -6.28 0.66
CA ASP A 8 -12.19 -6.68 1.70
C ASP A 8 -13.48 -5.88 1.47
N PRO A 9 -14.63 -6.54 1.27
CA PRO A 9 -15.87 -5.85 0.95
C PRO A 9 -16.41 -4.96 2.09
N THR A 10 -15.93 -5.18 3.31
CA THR A 10 -16.36 -4.40 4.48
C THR A 10 -15.51 -3.13 4.64
N THR A 11 -14.20 -3.23 4.43
CA THR A 11 -13.26 -2.14 4.71
C THR A 11 -12.68 -1.49 3.46
N ASN A 12 -12.79 -2.15 2.29
CA ASN A 12 -12.11 -1.79 1.04
C ASN A 12 -10.59 -1.90 1.11
N GLU A 13 -10.06 -2.59 2.13
CA GLU A 13 -8.63 -2.83 2.22
C GLU A 13 -8.16 -3.77 1.10
N VAL A 14 -7.03 -3.45 0.48
CA VAL A 14 -6.41 -4.32 -0.52
C VAL A 14 -5.73 -5.48 0.21
N ILE A 15 -6.28 -6.69 0.05
CA ILE A 15 -5.79 -7.88 0.74
C ILE A 15 -4.88 -8.73 -0.14
N SER A 16 -5.00 -8.61 -1.46
CA SER A 16 -4.07 -9.25 -2.40
C SER A 16 -4.13 -8.57 -3.75
N VAL A 17 -3.10 -8.82 -4.57
CA VAL A 17 -3.07 -8.39 -5.97
C VAL A 17 -2.81 -9.62 -6.83
N VAL A 18 -3.51 -9.72 -7.97
CA VAL A 18 -3.42 -10.89 -8.84
C VAL A 18 -3.35 -10.46 -10.30
N VAL A 19 -2.73 -11.31 -11.11
CA VAL A 19 -2.76 -11.19 -12.58
C VAL A 19 -3.66 -12.29 -13.09
N ALA A 20 -4.72 -11.92 -13.81
CA ALA A 20 -5.71 -12.89 -14.27
C ALA A 20 -6.38 -12.37 -15.55
N SER A 21 -7.10 -13.26 -16.26
CA SER A 21 -7.92 -12.85 -17.38
C SER A 21 -9.22 -12.22 -16.89
N HIS A 22 -9.80 -11.34 -17.69
CA HIS A 22 -11.12 -10.77 -17.38
C HIS A 22 -12.18 -11.87 -17.23
N GLU A 23 -12.08 -12.93 -18.04
CA GLU A 23 -13.02 -14.06 -17.97
C GLU A 23 -12.94 -14.79 -16.63
N ALA A 24 -11.72 -15.00 -16.11
CA ALA A 24 -11.55 -15.69 -14.83
C ALA A 24 -12.14 -14.88 -13.68
N VAL A 25 -11.95 -13.57 -13.68
CA VAL A 25 -12.48 -12.69 -12.63
C VAL A 25 -13.99 -12.53 -12.78
N ASN A 26 -14.46 -12.17 -13.98
CA ASN A 26 -15.87 -11.90 -14.22
C ASN A 26 -16.75 -13.15 -14.12
N GLY A 27 -16.17 -14.32 -14.39
CA GLY A 27 -16.87 -15.60 -14.28
C GLY A 27 -16.97 -16.14 -12.86
N GLY A 28 -16.35 -15.47 -11.88
CA GLY A 28 -16.41 -15.89 -10.48
C GLY A 28 -15.48 -17.03 -10.11
N PHE A 29 -14.56 -17.42 -11.01
CA PHE A 29 -13.63 -18.52 -10.75
C PHE A 29 -12.67 -18.25 -9.60
N MET A 30 -12.42 -16.99 -9.31
CA MET A 30 -11.50 -16.56 -8.25
C MET A 30 -12.24 -16.03 -7.02
N GLY A 31 -13.58 -16.07 -7.04
CA GLY A 31 -14.43 -15.52 -5.99
C GLY A 31 -15.38 -14.47 -6.55
N ASP A 32 -16.04 -13.73 -5.69
CA ASP A 32 -17.01 -12.71 -6.10
C ASP A 32 -16.32 -11.63 -6.91
N SER A 33 -16.75 -11.44 -8.17
CA SER A 33 -16.14 -10.47 -9.09
C SER A 33 -16.22 -9.03 -8.56
N ASN A 34 -17.17 -8.72 -7.69
CA ASN A 34 -17.30 -7.39 -7.10
C ASN A 34 -16.16 -7.04 -6.12
N HIS A 35 -15.42 -8.04 -5.67
CA HIS A 35 -14.29 -7.84 -4.76
C HIS A 35 -12.97 -7.63 -5.50
N PHE A 36 -12.98 -7.60 -6.84
CA PHE A 36 -11.78 -7.43 -7.66
C PHE A 36 -11.87 -6.10 -8.43
N ILE A 37 -10.88 -5.26 -8.23
CA ILE A 37 -10.81 -3.94 -8.87
C ILE A 37 -9.62 -3.93 -9.81
N GLU A 38 -9.87 -3.76 -11.10
CA GLU A 38 -8.82 -3.72 -12.11
C GLU A 38 -8.00 -2.43 -12.02
N TYR A 39 -6.69 -2.56 -12.23
CA TYR A 39 -5.79 -1.40 -12.36
C TYR A 39 -4.72 -1.72 -13.41
N LYS A 40 -4.01 -0.69 -13.86
CA LYS A 40 -2.91 -0.85 -14.82
C LYS A 40 -1.65 -0.25 -14.24
N LEU A 41 -0.53 -0.94 -14.44
CA LEU A 41 0.76 -0.53 -13.88
C LEU A 41 1.24 0.81 -14.44
N ASP A 42 0.76 1.20 -15.63
CA ASP A 42 1.08 2.49 -16.24
C ASP A 42 0.20 3.65 -15.72
N GLY A 43 -0.76 3.35 -14.85
CA GLY A 43 -1.63 4.36 -14.25
C GLY A 43 -2.80 4.82 -15.13
N THR A 44 -2.99 4.23 -16.32
CA THR A 44 -4.04 4.70 -17.25
C THR A 44 -5.45 4.30 -16.82
N LEU A 45 -5.59 3.29 -15.92
CA LEU A 45 -6.87 2.86 -15.39
C LEU A 45 -6.82 2.95 -13.88
N ARG A 46 -6.65 3.69 -13.12
CA ARG A 46 -6.39 3.76 -11.68
C ARG A 46 -4.89 3.63 -11.41
N ASN A 47 -4.47 4.09 -10.28
CA ASN A 47 -3.10 3.93 -9.84
C ASN A 47 -2.84 2.49 -9.36
N GLU A 48 -1.58 2.13 -9.22
CA GLU A 48 -1.20 0.80 -8.77
C GLU A 48 -1.69 0.55 -7.34
N ALA A 49 -2.33 -0.61 -7.15
CA ALA A 49 -2.78 -1.06 -5.84
C ALA A 49 -1.61 -1.63 -5.04
N VAL A 50 -1.60 -1.38 -3.73
CA VAL A 50 -0.63 -1.98 -2.82
C VAL A 50 -1.37 -2.70 -1.70
N ILE A 51 -0.86 -3.85 -1.29
CA ILE A 51 -1.44 -4.61 -0.18
C ILE A 51 -1.32 -3.78 1.10
N GLY A 52 -2.41 -3.68 1.85
CA GLY A 52 -2.45 -2.83 3.04
C GLY A 52 -2.96 -1.41 2.79
N GLY A 53 -3.07 -1.00 1.51
CA GLY A 53 -3.75 0.23 1.13
C GLY A 53 -5.26 0.00 1.03
N TYR A 54 -5.99 1.02 0.61
CA TYR A 54 -7.46 0.97 0.53
C TYR A 54 -7.93 1.44 -0.84
N TYR A 55 -9.01 0.84 -1.31
CA TYR A 55 -9.70 1.34 -2.50
C TYR A 55 -10.69 2.44 -2.11
N LEU A 56 -10.67 3.55 -2.84
CA LEU A 56 -11.57 4.69 -2.64
C LEU A 56 -12.60 4.71 -3.77
N PRO A 57 -13.82 4.18 -3.56
CA PRO A 57 -14.80 4.08 -4.66
C PRO A 57 -15.16 5.42 -5.30
N SER A 58 -15.29 6.47 -4.50
CA SER A 58 -15.67 7.79 -5.01
C SER A 58 -14.60 8.43 -5.90
N ALA A 59 -13.32 8.18 -5.59
CA ALA A 59 -12.20 8.70 -6.38
C ALA A 59 -11.74 7.71 -7.45
N GLU A 60 -12.14 6.45 -7.35
CA GLU A 60 -11.68 5.34 -8.19
C GLU A 60 -10.15 5.20 -8.17
N LEU A 61 -9.57 5.36 -6.99
CA LEU A 61 -8.13 5.30 -6.76
C LEU A 61 -7.81 4.42 -5.56
N PHE A 62 -6.55 3.99 -5.46
CA PHE A 62 -6.04 3.25 -4.32
C PHE A 62 -5.15 4.17 -3.47
N THR A 63 -5.20 3.99 -2.14
CA THR A 63 -4.27 4.67 -1.23
C THR A 63 -2.97 3.90 -1.12
N ASN A 64 -1.97 4.53 -0.49
CA ASN A 64 -0.77 3.84 -0.04
C ASN A 64 -1.10 2.93 1.14
N GLU A 65 -0.12 2.10 1.53
CA GLU A 65 -0.24 1.26 2.70
C GLU A 65 -0.37 2.11 3.97
N LYS A 66 -1.35 1.78 4.80
CA LYS A 66 -1.47 2.36 6.14
C LYS A 66 -0.61 1.50 7.07
N GLU A 67 0.59 1.99 7.38
CA GLU A 67 1.58 1.18 8.10
C GLU A 67 1.38 1.12 9.62
N GLY A 68 0.42 1.88 10.16
CA GLY A 68 0.10 1.84 11.58
C GLY A 68 -1.22 2.51 11.89
N GLU A 69 -1.78 2.22 13.06
CA GLU A 69 -3.06 2.79 13.50
C GLU A 69 -3.01 4.31 13.60
N SER A 70 -1.84 4.86 13.94
CA SER A 70 -1.66 6.31 14.11
C SER A 70 -1.57 7.09 12.81
N TRP A 71 -1.46 6.41 11.67
CA TRP A 71 -1.48 7.05 10.37
C TRP A 71 -2.88 7.56 10.06
N THR A 72 -2.98 8.79 9.53
CA THR A 72 -4.27 9.42 9.25
C THR A 72 -4.46 9.65 7.75
N PHE A 73 -5.72 9.54 7.30
CA PHE A 73 -6.05 9.75 5.90
C PHE A 73 -6.05 11.24 5.55
N ASN A 74 -5.35 11.58 4.48
CA ASN A 74 -5.30 12.94 3.93
C ASN A 74 -6.18 13.00 2.67
N SER A 75 -7.33 13.65 2.77
CA SER A 75 -8.28 13.73 1.67
C SER A 75 -7.80 14.62 0.52
N SER A 76 -6.82 15.47 0.75
CA SER A 76 -6.23 16.30 -0.31
C SER A 76 -5.32 15.49 -1.24
N THR A 77 -4.64 14.48 -0.70
CA THR A 77 -3.72 13.63 -1.47
C THR A 77 -4.28 12.24 -1.75
N ASN A 78 -5.37 11.86 -1.07
CA ASN A 78 -5.94 10.50 -1.07
C ASN A 78 -4.94 9.45 -0.58
N GLN A 79 -4.11 9.84 0.39
CA GLN A 79 -3.07 8.98 0.95
C GLN A 79 -3.13 9.01 2.47
N TYR A 80 -2.53 8.00 3.09
CA TYR A 80 -2.35 7.98 4.54
C TYR A 80 -1.00 8.58 4.90
N ASP A 81 -1.00 9.47 5.88
CA ASP A 81 0.20 10.15 6.36
C ASP A 81 0.57 9.67 7.76
N PRO A 82 1.88 9.46 8.03
CA PRO A 82 2.32 9.15 9.38
C PRO A 82 2.17 10.36 10.30
N PRO A 83 2.05 10.15 11.62
CA PRO A 83 1.97 11.27 12.57
C PRO A 83 3.26 12.09 12.63
N ASN A 84 4.40 11.45 12.34
CA ASN A 84 5.69 12.14 12.23
C ASN A 84 6.24 11.89 10.83
N ALA A 85 6.75 12.94 10.19
CA ALA A 85 7.35 12.80 8.87
C ALA A 85 8.58 11.90 8.94
N VAL A 86 8.79 11.09 7.89
CA VAL A 86 9.98 10.23 7.82
C VAL A 86 11.23 11.12 7.78
N PRO A 87 12.26 10.81 8.60
CA PRO A 87 13.50 11.60 8.57
C PRO A 87 14.24 11.44 7.24
N THR A 88 14.96 12.46 6.85
CA THR A 88 15.76 12.43 5.63
C THR A 88 17.01 11.57 5.85
N LEU A 89 17.27 10.64 4.92
CA LEU A 89 18.47 9.82 4.97
C LEU A 89 19.70 10.65 4.60
N THR A 90 20.81 10.41 5.30
CA THR A 90 22.10 11.00 4.93
C THR A 90 22.70 10.21 3.75
N SER A 91 23.71 10.82 3.09
CA SER A 91 24.40 10.14 1.98
C SER A 91 25.03 8.81 2.42
N ASP A 92 25.61 8.78 3.62
CA ASP A 92 26.21 7.57 4.17
C ASP A 92 25.17 6.49 4.43
N GLN A 93 23.99 6.88 4.94
CA GLN A 93 22.90 5.94 5.18
C GLN A 93 22.39 5.34 3.87
N VAL A 94 22.25 6.15 2.84
CA VAL A 94 21.86 5.66 1.51
C VAL A 94 22.91 4.71 0.96
N SER A 95 24.21 5.06 1.07
CA SER A 95 25.32 4.22 0.61
C SER A 95 25.38 2.89 1.35
N ASN A 96 24.99 2.86 2.62
CA ASN A 96 24.96 1.65 3.42
C ASN A 96 23.65 0.87 3.29
N ASN A 97 22.82 1.27 2.34
CA ASN A 97 21.56 0.58 2.02
C ASN A 97 20.59 0.55 3.21
N LEU A 98 20.48 1.69 3.90
CA LEU A 98 19.56 1.84 5.03
C LEU A 98 18.25 2.54 4.61
N THR A 99 17.20 2.28 5.34
CA THR A 99 15.91 2.94 5.18
C THR A 99 15.20 3.01 6.52
N TYR A 100 14.22 3.91 6.63
CA TYR A 100 13.38 3.99 7.82
C TYR A 100 12.16 3.10 7.66
N CYS A 101 11.81 2.36 8.71
CA CYS A 101 10.60 1.57 8.79
C CYS A 101 9.76 2.07 9.95
N TRP A 102 8.43 2.03 9.78
CA TRP A 102 7.51 2.45 10.82
C TRP A 102 7.28 1.34 11.83
N HIS A 103 7.34 1.69 13.12
CA HIS A 103 7.03 0.79 14.23
C HIS A 103 6.02 1.46 15.14
N GLU A 104 4.78 1.04 15.03
CA GLU A 104 3.66 1.64 15.77
C GLU A 104 3.85 1.56 17.28
N ASP A 105 4.36 0.44 17.77
CA ASP A 105 4.60 0.25 19.20
C ASP A 105 5.59 1.26 19.77
N ASN A 106 6.63 1.60 19.01
CA ASN A 106 7.62 2.60 19.42
C ASN A 106 6.98 4.00 19.48
N TYR A 107 6.14 4.29 18.49
CA TYR A 107 5.41 5.57 18.49
C TYR A 107 4.49 5.68 19.71
N LYS A 108 3.75 4.63 20.03
CA LYS A 108 2.85 4.59 21.19
C LYS A 108 3.62 4.71 22.50
N ALA A 109 4.89 4.27 22.53
CA ALA A 109 5.75 4.40 23.68
C ALA A 109 6.37 5.81 23.85
N GLY A 110 6.06 6.74 22.94
CA GLY A 110 6.55 8.12 23.00
C GLY A 110 7.76 8.40 22.11
N GLU A 111 8.18 7.44 21.30
CA GLU A 111 9.28 7.60 20.34
C GLU A 111 8.76 8.09 19.00
N SER A 112 9.67 8.34 18.04
CA SER A 112 9.27 8.86 16.72
C SER A 112 8.47 7.89 15.89
N GLY A 113 8.65 6.60 16.12
CA GLY A 113 8.04 5.52 15.31
C GLY A 113 8.91 5.10 14.14
N TRP A 114 9.87 5.90 13.71
CA TRP A 114 10.75 5.59 12.59
C TRP A 114 12.03 4.91 13.09
N ILE A 115 12.29 3.70 12.58
CA ILE A 115 13.48 2.91 12.94
C ILE A 115 14.35 2.73 11.70
N LEU A 116 15.62 3.07 11.82
CA LEU A 116 16.58 2.91 10.74
C LEU A 116 16.94 1.44 10.61
N THR A 117 16.73 0.90 9.41
CA THR A 117 16.84 -0.54 9.14
C THR A 117 17.57 -0.76 7.82
N LYS A 118 18.28 -1.87 7.69
CA LYS A 118 18.90 -2.24 6.43
C LYS A 118 17.84 -2.73 5.45
N LYS A 119 17.89 -2.22 4.22
CA LYS A 119 16.95 -2.65 3.18
C LYS A 119 17.11 -4.14 2.91
N ASN A 120 15.97 -4.80 2.71
CA ASN A 120 15.96 -6.19 2.32
C ASN A 120 16.19 -6.26 0.80
N THR A 121 17.45 -6.56 0.42
CA THR A 121 17.80 -6.68 -0.99
C THR A 121 18.02 -8.16 -1.33
N PRO A 122 17.57 -8.61 -2.53
CA PRO A 122 17.85 -9.98 -2.95
C PRO A 122 19.35 -10.18 -3.11
N GLU A 123 19.83 -11.35 -2.69
CA GLU A 123 21.23 -11.73 -2.92
C GLU A 123 21.42 -12.17 -4.37
N ASN A 124 22.57 -11.86 -4.90
CA ASN A 124 22.92 -12.23 -6.27
C ASN A 124 23.53 -13.62 -6.32
#